data_420cd352506d357626a2ff9cf9960983
#
_entry.id   420cd352506d357626a2ff9cf9960983
#
_cell.length_a   1.000
_cell.length_b   1.000
_cell.length_c   1.000
_cell.angle_alpha   90.00
_cell.angle_beta   90.00
_cell.angle_gamma   90.00
#
_symmetry.space_group_name_H-M   'P 1'
#
loop_
_entity.id
_entity.type
_entity.pdbx_description
1 polymer ?
#
loop_
_entity_poly.entity_id
_entity_poly.type
_entity_poly.pdbx_seq_one_letter_code
_entity_poly.pdbx_strand_id
1 'polypeptide(L)'
;MTEIFNNTILDTISSKNFLTVVENVFETQAQLNVAEKLWASWYAYMQNDTLATGLLFFLTHELFYFGRCLPWYIIDKISYFRKWKIQPTYIPSDKEQWECLKSVLKSHFLVEVFPIWTFHPLCKSLGISVSVPFPTLSTMLKEWALFFVLEDMWHYWAHRLFHYGAFYKYIHKQHHRYAAPFGLTAEYAHPVEVLSLGFGTVGFPMIYAALTGNLHLFTVTVWVVLRLMQAVDSHSGYDFPWSLHNFVPFWAGAEHHDLHHHYFIGNYASSFRFWDYVLDTEAGPEAKAERENRRKAKADSDAKKQL
;
A
#
# COMPACT_ATOMS: atom_id res chain seq x y z
N MET A 1 -16.57 -4.01 -23.10
CA MET A 1 -17.73 -3.09 -23.09
C MET A 1 -19.08 -3.80 -23.02
N THR A 2 -19.24 -4.92 -23.72
CA THR A 2 -20.48 -5.71 -23.73
C THR A 2 -20.88 -6.34 -22.39
N GLU A 3 -19.96 -6.43 -21.43
CA GLU A 3 -20.21 -7.05 -20.11
C GLU A 3 -20.83 -6.08 -19.10
N ILE A 4 -20.70 -4.78 -19.26
CA ILE A 4 -21.20 -3.78 -18.31
C ILE A 4 -22.61 -3.31 -18.66
N PHE A 5 -22.96 -3.21 -19.93
CA PHE A 5 -24.23 -2.67 -20.39
C PHE A 5 -24.85 -3.45 -21.55
N ASN A 6 -26.19 -3.55 -21.59
CA ASN A 6 -26.93 -3.99 -22.77
C ASN A 6 -26.69 -3.02 -23.95
N ASN A 7 -26.63 -3.55 -25.18
CA ASN A 7 -26.35 -2.79 -26.42
C ASN A 7 -27.22 -1.52 -26.58
N THR A 8 -28.43 -1.50 -26.03
CA THR A 8 -29.35 -0.33 -26.09
C THR A 8 -28.78 0.90 -25.33
N ILE A 9 -27.93 0.71 -24.31
CA ILE A 9 -27.34 1.81 -23.54
C ILE A 9 -26.11 2.36 -24.28
N LEU A 10 -25.36 1.52 -24.96
CA LEU A 10 -24.19 1.93 -25.74
C LEU A 10 -24.55 2.84 -26.91
N ASP A 11 -25.68 2.60 -27.58
CA ASP A 11 -26.17 3.43 -28.70
C ASP A 11 -26.62 4.84 -28.25
N THR A 12 -27.01 5.00 -26.96
CA THR A 12 -27.44 6.29 -26.38
C THR A 12 -26.26 7.12 -25.86
N ILE A 13 -25.10 6.52 -25.58
CA ILE A 13 -23.88 7.17 -25.04
C ILE A 13 -23.02 7.82 -26.14
N SER A 14 -23.56 8.12 -27.30
CA SER A 14 -22.87 8.86 -28.38
C SER A 14 -22.47 10.30 -27.99
N SER A 15 -22.82 10.79 -26.80
CA SER A 15 -22.42 12.11 -26.32
C SER A 15 -21.01 12.07 -25.71
N LYS A 16 -20.13 12.94 -26.18
CA LYS A 16 -18.75 13.11 -25.68
C LYS A 16 -18.67 13.81 -24.30
N ASN A 17 -19.79 14.05 -23.62
CA ASN A 17 -19.83 14.77 -22.34
C ASN A 17 -20.01 13.78 -21.17
N PHE A 18 -19.03 13.75 -20.24
CA PHE A 18 -19.06 12.89 -19.08
C PHE A 18 -20.31 13.07 -18.21
N LEU A 19 -20.78 14.31 -18.01
CA LEU A 19 -21.97 14.58 -17.21
C LEU A 19 -23.22 13.92 -17.79
N THR A 20 -23.40 13.98 -19.10
CA THR A 20 -24.53 13.32 -19.77
C THR A 20 -24.48 11.79 -19.61
N VAL A 21 -23.28 11.20 -19.62
CA VAL A 21 -23.13 9.75 -19.36
C VAL A 21 -23.52 9.44 -17.90
N VAL A 22 -23.07 10.25 -16.97
CA VAL A 22 -23.43 10.10 -15.53
C VAL A 22 -24.94 10.19 -15.35
N GLU A 23 -25.59 11.24 -15.88
CA GLU A 23 -27.05 11.43 -15.80
C GLU A 23 -27.79 10.20 -16.32
N ASN A 24 -27.43 9.72 -17.51
CA ASN A 24 -28.05 8.52 -18.12
C ASN A 24 -27.90 7.28 -17.25
N VAL A 25 -26.70 7.01 -16.71
CA VAL A 25 -26.48 5.86 -15.82
C VAL A 25 -27.28 6.00 -14.52
N PHE A 26 -27.35 7.22 -13.98
CA PHE A 26 -28.11 7.46 -12.73
C PHE A 26 -29.62 7.29 -12.91
N GLU A 27 -30.14 7.63 -14.10
CA GLU A 27 -31.56 7.43 -14.43
C GLU A 27 -31.90 5.96 -14.75
N THR A 28 -31.04 5.28 -15.51
CA THR A 28 -31.33 3.93 -16.04
C THR A 28 -30.96 2.80 -15.09
N GLN A 29 -29.98 3.02 -14.19
CA GLN A 29 -29.46 1.97 -13.28
C GLN A 29 -29.90 2.23 -11.82
N ALA A 30 -31.23 2.27 -11.59
CA ALA A 30 -31.81 2.59 -10.28
C ALA A 30 -31.38 1.63 -9.16
N GLN A 31 -31.10 0.36 -9.49
CA GLN A 31 -30.71 -0.70 -8.55
C GLN A 31 -29.27 -0.58 -8.03
N LEU A 32 -28.39 0.19 -8.70
CA LEU A 32 -27.00 0.36 -8.31
C LEU A 32 -26.85 1.44 -7.23
N ASN A 33 -25.90 1.28 -6.33
CA ASN A 33 -25.49 2.35 -5.42
C ASN A 33 -24.67 3.46 -6.11
N VAL A 34 -24.43 4.56 -5.44
CA VAL A 34 -23.76 5.73 -6.01
C VAL A 34 -22.36 5.41 -6.53
N ALA A 35 -21.57 4.62 -5.77
CA ALA A 35 -20.20 4.25 -6.16
C ALA A 35 -20.21 3.37 -7.42
N GLU A 36 -21.13 2.40 -7.49
CA GLU A 36 -21.31 1.55 -8.67
C GLU A 36 -21.76 2.36 -9.90
N LYS A 37 -22.64 3.33 -9.72
CA LYS A 37 -23.06 4.23 -10.80
C LYS A 37 -21.89 5.08 -11.33
N LEU A 38 -21.07 5.65 -10.46
CA LEU A 38 -19.88 6.41 -10.86
C LEU A 38 -18.85 5.54 -11.57
N TRP A 39 -18.61 4.33 -11.06
CA TRP A 39 -17.73 3.34 -11.69
C TRP A 39 -18.22 2.95 -13.09
N ALA A 40 -19.49 2.60 -13.21
CA ALA A 40 -20.11 2.28 -14.49
C ALA A 40 -20.05 3.45 -15.48
N SER A 41 -20.34 4.67 -15.00
CA SER A 41 -20.23 5.90 -15.82
C SER A 41 -18.83 6.14 -16.33
N TRP A 42 -17.81 5.89 -15.50
CA TRP A 42 -16.40 6.03 -15.89
C TRP A 42 -16.04 5.10 -17.06
N TYR A 43 -16.35 3.80 -16.92
CA TYR A 43 -16.06 2.82 -17.98
C TYR A 43 -16.89 3.08 -19.23
N ALA A 44 -18.16 3.48 -19.09
CA ALA A 44 -19.01 3.85 -20.21
C ALA A 44 -18.49 5.08 -20.96
N TYR A 45 -18.02 6.12 -20.23
CA TYR A 45 -17.45 7.32 -20.85
C TYR A 45 -16.16 7.05 -21.59
N MET A 46 -15.27 6.27 -20.99
CA MET A 46 -13.95 5.99 -21.56
C MET A 46 -14.00 5.11 -22.80
N GLN A 47 -15.02 4.24 -22.94
CA GLN A 47 -15.21 3.31 -24.08
C GLN A 47 -13.98 2.45 -24.43
N ASN A 48 -13.01 2.41 -23.53
CA ASN A 48 -11.78 1.63 -23.63
C ASN A 48 -11.36 1.18 -22.23
N ASP A 49 -11.56 -0.09 -21.94
CA ASP A 49 -11.35 -0.64 -20.59
C ASP A 49 -9.89 -0.54 -20.14
N THR A 50 -8.93 -0.69 -21.06
CA THR A 50 -7.49 -0.54 -20.75
C THR A 50 -7.17 0.89 -20.36
N LEU A 51 -7.66 1.86 -21.12
CA LEU A 51 -7.47 3.27 -20.82
C LEU A 51 -8.21 3.67 -19.53
N ALA A 52 -9.45 3.19 -19.36
CA ALA A 52 -10.27 3.44 -18.17
C ALA A 52 -9.56 2.94 -16.91
N THR A 53 -9.08 1.69 -16.92
CA THR A 53 -8.38 1.09 -15.77
C THR A 53 -7.04 1.77 -15.54
N GLY A 54 -6.22 1.99 -16.57
CA GLY A 54 -4.91 2.61 -16.41
C GLY A 54 -4.98 4.01 -15.80
N LEU A 55 -5.88 4.86 -16.31
CA LEU A 55 -6.09 6.20 -15.75
C LEU A 55 -6.68 6.14 -14.32
N LEU A 56 -7.65 5.26 -14.09
CA LEU A 56 -8.24 5.11 -12.76
C LEU A 56 -7.19 4.72 -11.72
N PHE A 57 -6.36 3.73 -12.02
CA PHE A 57 -5.31 3.27 -11.10
C PHE A 57 -4.24 4.34 -10.89
N PHE A 58 -3.76 4.96 -11.95
CA PHE A 58 -2.77 6.03 -11.86
C PHE A 58 -3.30 7.21 -11.03
N LEU A 59 -4.48 7.73 -11.37
CA LEU A 59 -5.07 8.86 -10.65
C LEU A 59 -5.40 8.50 -9.19
N THR A 60 -5.86 7.28 -8.93
CA THR A 60 -6.12 6.80 -7.56
C THR A 60 -4.81 6.71 -6.78
N HIS A 61 -3.75 6.16 -7.37
CA HIS A 61 -2.43 6.09 -6.75
C HIS A 61 -1.93 7.48 -6.36
N GLU A 62 -1.87 8.42 -7.31
CA GLU A 62 -1.41 9.78 -7.06
C GLU A 62 -2.25 10.50 -6.00
N LEU A 63 -3.58 10.40 -6.13
CA LEU A 63 -4.51 11.08 -5.22
C LEU A 63 -4.35 10.57 -3.77
N PHE A 64 -4.30 9.25 -3.58
CA PHE A 64 -4.24 8.70 -2.24
C PHE A 64 -2.83 8.76 -1.65
N TYR A 65 -1.78 8.59 -2.44
CA TYR A 65 -0.42 8.76 -1.97
C TYR A 65 -0.15 10.21 -1.54
N PHE A 66 -0.25 11.17 -2.45
CA PHE A 66 0.00 12.58 -2.11
C PHE A 66 -1.06 13.16 -1.18
N GLY A 67 -2.32 12.75 -1.35
CA GLY A 67 -3.41 13.13 -0.45
C GLY A 67 -3.16 12.68 0.99
N ARG A 68 -2.49 11.52 1.21
CA ARG A 68 -2.10 11.07 2.54
C ARG A 68 -0.80 11.70 3.03
N CYS A 69 0.13 12.02 2.15
CA CYS A 69 1.37 12.74 2.51
C CYS A 69 1.09 14.17 2.97
N LEU A 70 0.10 14.85 2.39
CA LEU A 70 -0.22 16.25 2.69
C LEU A 70 -0.56 16.52 4.18
N PRO A 71 -1.42 15.74 4.86
CA PRO A 71 -1.63 15.88 6.30
C PRO A 71 -0.34 15.79 7.10
N TRP A 72 0.55 14.85 6.79
CA TRP A 72 1.82 14.70 7.49
C TRP A 72 2.75 15.88 7.27
N TYR A 73 2.81 16.41 6.04
CA TYR A 73 3.52 17.66 5.75
C TYR A 73 3.01 18.84 6.57
N ILE A 74 1.69 18.97 6.70
CA ILE A 74 1.05 20.04 7.52
C ILE A 74 1.37 19.83 9.01
N ILE A 75 1.29 18.59 9.50
CA ILE A 75 1.60 18.23 10.89
C ILE A 75 3.03 18.61 11.27
N ASP A 76 4.02 18.38 10.39
CA ASP A 76 5.41 18.79 10.59
C ASP A 76 5.60 20.30 10.79
N LYS A 77 4.71 21.15 10.24
CA LYS A 77 4.74 22.62 10.41
C LYS A 77 4.13 23.09 11.72
N ILE A 78 3.34 22.27 12.40
CA ILE A 78 2.59 22.64 13.60
C ILE A 78 3.34 22.16 14.84
N SER A 79 3.90 23.08 15.61
CA SER A 79 4.71 22.77 16.80
C SER A 79 3.96 21.94 17.87
N TYR A 80 2.64 22.08 17.95
CA TYR A 80 1.80 21.31 18.88
C TYR A 80 1.97 19.80 18.72
N PHE A 81 2.16 19.29 17.50
CA PHE A 81 2.28 17.86 17.21
C PHE A 81 3.67 17.28 17.51
N ARG A 82 4.70 18.11 17.71
CA ARG A 82 6.07 17.67 17.99
C ARG A 82 6.21 16.76 19.20
N LYS A 83 5.30 16.85 20.16
CA LYS A 83 5.28 15.97 21.34
C LYS A 83 5.04 14.49 21.03
N TRP A 84 4.55 14.19 19.82
CA TRP A 84 4.35 12.83 19.33
C TRP A 84 5.33 12.44 18.21
N LYS A 85 6.33 13.30 17.94
CA LYS A 85 7.38 12.97 16.97
C LYS A 85 8.29 11.90 17.54
N ILE A 86 8.49 10.79 16.81
CA ILE A 86 9.30 9.64 17.23
C ILE A 86 10.77 10.05 17.38
N GLN A 87 11.31 10.80 16.42
CA GLN A 87 12.63 11.41 16.51
C GLN A 87 12.47 12.94 16.74
N PRO A 88 12.40 13.41 18.01
CA PRO A 88 11.90 14.76 18.33
C PRO A 88 12.86 15.89 17.91
N THR A 89 14.13 15.58 17.67
CA THR A 89 15.17 16.54 17.26
C THR A 89 15.19 16.79 15.75
N TYR A 90 14.46 15.99 14.95
CA TYR A 90 14.49 16.08 13.51
C TYR A 90 13.11 16.46 12.93
N ILE A 91 13.08 17.57 12.22
CA ILE A 91 11.93 17.98 11.38
C ILE A 91 12.45 18.16 9.96
N PRO A 92 11.88 17.47 8.97
CA PRO A 92 12.35 17.58 7.58
C PRO A 92 12.18 19.01 7.07
N SER A 93 13.24 19.55 6.46
CA SER A 93 13.20 20.87 5.83
C SER A 93 12.36 20.87 4.55
N ASP A 94 11.86 22.03 4.14
CA ASP A 94 11.13 22.16 2.87
C ASP A 94 11.97 21.75 1.66
N LYS A 95 13.30 21.96 1.73
CA LYS A 95 14.23 21.53 0.70
C LYS A 95 14.29 20.00 0.61
N GLU A 96 14.39 19.29 1.73
CA GLU A 96 14.41 17.84 1.76
C GLU A 96 13.08 17.26 1.26
N GLN A 97 11.96 17.82 1.71
CA GLN A 97 10.61 17.43 1.23
C GLN A 97 10.49 17.62 -0.28
N TRP A 98 10.98 18.75 -0.81
CA TRP A 98 10.95 19.03 -2.25
C TRP A 98 11.87 18.09 -3.06
N GLU A 99 13.07 17.78 -2.56
CA GLU A 99 13.97 16.82 -3.22
C GLU A 99 13.38 15.41 -3.23
N CYS A 100 12.78 14.98 -2.14
CA CYS A 100 12.05 13.72 -2.04
C CYS A 100 10.88 13.68 -3.03
N LEU A 101 10.01 14.69 -3.03
CA LEU A 101 8.88 14.82 -3.94
C LEU A 101 9.29 14.68 -5.42
N LYS A 102 10.34 15.39 -5.85
CA LYS A 102 10.83 15.29 -7.24
C LYS A 102 11.28 13.87 -7.59
N SER A 103 11.95 13.18 -6.65
CA SER A 103 12.41 11.82 -6.87
C SER A 103 11.27 10.83 -6.96
N VAL A 104 10.28 10.96 -6.09
CA VAL A 104 9.07 10.15 -6.08
C VAL A 104 8.26 10.35 -7.37
N LEU A 105 7.98 11.60 -7.75
CA LEU A 105 7.31 11.90 -9.02
C LEU A 105 8.05 11.29 -10.23
N LYS A 106 9.38 11.36 -10.22
CA LYS A 106 10.19 10.72 -11.27
C LYS A 106 9.98 9.20 -11.28
N SER A 107 9.90 8.54 -10.13
CA SER A 107 9.61 7.11 -10.03
C SER A 107 8.22 6.78 -10.60
N HIS A 108 7.19 7.49 -10.15
CA HIS A 108 5.80 7.27 -10.60
C HIS A 108 5.67 7.38 -12.13
N PHE A 109 6.24 8.42 -12.74
CA PHE A 109 6.12 8.64 -14.18
C PHE A 109 7.05 7.79 -15.06
N LEU A 110 8.19 7.32 -14.53
CA LEU A 110 9.17 6.57 -15.35
C LEU A 110 9.22 5.07 -15.04
N VAL A 111 8.82 4.66 -13.83
CA VAL A 111 8.92 3.27 -13.40
C VAL A 111 7.54 2.65 -13.25
N GLU A 112 6.64 3.32 -12.51
CA GLU A 112 5.35 2.73 -12.11
C GLU A 112 4.26 2.88 -13.16
N VAL A 113 4.36 3.90 -14.02
CA VAL A 113 3.41 4.08 -15.12
C VAL A 113 3.34 2.87 -16.05
N PHE A 114 4.46 2.19 -16.30
CA PHE A 114 4.50 1.04 -17.20
C PHE A 114 3.69 -0.17 -16.69
N PRO A 115 3.91 -0.68 -15.44
CA PRO A 115 3.06 -1.73 -14.90
C PRO A 115 1.59 -1.31 -14.79
N ILE A 116 1.27 -0.05 -14.49
CA ILE A 116 -0.10 0.44 -14.42
C ILE A 116 -0.82 0.30 -15.77
N TRP A 117 -0.16 0.65 -16.89
CA TRP A 117 -0.76 0.53 -18.21
C TRP A 117 -0.86 -0.92 -18.72
N THR A 118 0.02 -1.80 -18.30
CA THR A 118 -0.04 -3.23 -18.63
C THR A 118 -0.99 -4.02 -17.73
N PHE A 119 -1.48 -3.40 -16.66
CA PHE A 119 -2.28 -4.04 -15.63
C PHE A 119 -3.64 -4.55 -16.12
N HIS A 120 -4.39 -3.73 -16.87
CA HIS A 120 -5.71 -4.13 -17.35
C HIS A 120 -5.70 -5.34 -18.31
N PRO A 121 -4.82 -5.41 -19.32
CA PRO A 121 -4.69 -6.61 -20.14
C PRO A 121 -4.41 -7.88 -19.32
N LEU A 122 -3.57 -7.77 -18.29
CA LEU A 122 -3.32 -8.86 -17.35
C LEU A 122 -4.57 -9.22 -16.56
N CYS A 123 -5.26 -8.24 -15.97
CA CYS A 123 -6.52 -8.45 -15.26
C CYS A 123 -7.54 -9.20 -16.12
N LYS A 124 -7.71 -8.77 -17.35
CA LYS A 124 -8.62 -9.39 -18.29
C LYS A 124 -8.25 -10.85 -18.61
N SER A 125 -6.96 -11.15 -18.79
CA SER A 125 -6.48 -12.51 -19.04
C SER A 125 -6.70 -13.44 -17.83
N LEU A 126 -6.77 -12.90 -16.62
CA LEU A 126 -7.01 -13.61 -15.37
C LEU A 126 -8.50 -13.65 -14.97
N GLY A 127 -9.40 -13.12 -15.81
CA GLY A 127 -10.84 -13.12 -15.54
C GLY A 127 -11.28 -12.15 -14.41
N ILE A 128 -10.45 -11.12 -14.11
CA ILE A 128 -10.82 -10.12 -13.10
C ILE A 128 -11.94 -9.25 -13.65
N SER A 129 -13.06 -9.22 -12.92
CA SER A 129 -14.25 -8.49 -13.32
C SER A 129 -14.14 -6.98 -13.08
N VAL A 130 -14.68 -6.19 -13.99
CA VAL A 130 -14.90 -4.75 -13.85
C VAL A 130 -16.40 -4.41 -13.82
N SER A 131 -17.29 -5.42 -13.89
CA SER A 131 -18.73 -5.26 -14.00
C SER A 131 -19.37 -4.85 -12.69
N VAL A 132 -20.54 -4.24 -12.75
CA VAL A 132 -21.38 -3.96 -11.58
C VAL A 132 -22.53 -5.00 -11.48
N PRO A 133 -23.01 -5.32 -10.27
CA PRO A 133 -22.70 -4.74 -8.97
C PRO A 133 -21.35 -5.20 -8.41
N PHE A 134 -20.82 -4.44 -7.43
CA PHE A 134 -19.60 -4.80 -6.71
C PHE A 134 -19.78 -6.07 -5.87
N PRO A 135 -18.68 -6.76 -5.51
CA PRO A 135 -18.72 -7.83 -4.53
C PRO A 135 -19.27 -7.35 -3.18
N THR A 136 -19.83 -8.27 -2.42
CA THR A 136 -20.32 -7.93 -1.07
C THR A 136 -19.15 -7.47 -0.18
N LEU A 137 -19.44 -6.60 0.79
CA LEU A 137 -18.42 -6.15 1.76
C LEU A 137 -17.76 -7.34 2.47
N SER A 138 -18.52 -8.38 2.79
CA SER A 138 -17.98 -9.60 3.43
C SER A 138 -16.97 -10.32 2.54
N THR A 139 -17.19 -10.36 1.23
CA THR A 139 -16.23 -10.93 0.26
C THR A 139 -14.96 -10.09 0.24
N MET A 140 -15.10 -8.78 0.05
CA MET A 140 -13.96 -7.86 0.00
C MET A 140 -13.13 -7.89 1.29
N LEU A 141 -13.76 -7.93 2.47
CA LEU A 141 -13.06 -8.01 3.76
C LEU A 141 -12.22 -9.29 3.89
N LYS A 142 -12.71 -10.42 3.41
CA LYS A 142 -11.95 -11.69 3.41
C LYS A 142 -10.76 -11.63 2.45
N GLU A 143 -10.96 -11.07 1.26
CA GLU A 143 -9.92 -10.87 0.26
C GLU A 143 -8.84 -9.92 0.79
N TRP A 144 -9.19 -8.77 1.35
CA TRP A 144 -8.23 -7.83 1.94
C TRP A 144 -7.47 -8.44 3.13
N ALA A 145 -8.14 -9.18 4.01
CA ALA A 145 -7.46 -9.87 5.12
C ALA A 145 -6.41 -10.86 4.61
N LEU A 146 -6.74 -11.64 3.58
CA LEU A 146 -5.80 -12.55 2.93
C LEU A 146 -4.64 -11.79 2.29
N PHE A 147 -4.93 -10.71 1.54
CA PHE A 147 -3.90 -9.92 0.87
C PHE A 147 -2.96 -9.23 1.85
N PHE A 148 -3.45 -8.74 3.00
CA PHE A 148 -2.59 -8.20 4.06
C PHE A 148 -1.60 -9.25 4.57
N VAL A 149 -2.04 -10.47 4.82
CA VAL A 149 -1.17 -11.55 5.31
C VAL A 149 -0.12 -11.95 4.28
N LEU A 150 -0.52 -12.12 3.02
CA LEU A 150 0.38 -12.54 1.96
C LEU A 150 1.39 -11.44 1.59
N GLU A 151 0.93 -10.20 1.53
CA GLU A 151 1.79 -9.05 1.24
C GLU A 151 2.81 -8.83 2.35
N ASP A 152 2.38 -8.87 3.62
CA ASP A 152 3.28 -8.70 4.76
C ASP A 152 4.35 -9.80 4.83
N MET A 153 3.98 -11.05 4.53
CA MET A 153 4.93 -12.14 4.37
C MET A 153 5.96 -11.84 3.28
N TRP A 154 5.50 -11.43 2.09
CA TRP A 154 6.38 -11.10 0.98
C TRP A 154 7.28 -9.91 1.31
N HIS A 155 6.69 -8.86 1.85
CA HIS A 155 7.42 -7.64 2.23
C HIS A 155 8.52 -7.97 3.23
N TYR A 156 8.23 -8.71 4.30
CA TYR A 156 9.22 -9.13 5.28
C TYR A 156 10.44 -9.81 4.64
N TRP A 157 10.22 -10.82 3.79
CA TRP A 157 11.31 -11.58 3.20
C TRP A 157 12.07 -10.79 2.14
N ALA A 158 11.40 -10.05 1.29
CA ALA A 158 12.02 -9.21 0.27
C ALA A 158 12.80 -8.05 0.91
N HIS A 159 12.23 -7.37 1.89
CA HIS A 159 12.86 -6.27 2.61
C HIS A 159 14.10 -6.74 3.38
N ARG A 160 13.99 -7.87 4.09
CA ARG A 160 15.12 -8.51 4.76
C ARG A 160 16.24 -8.88 3.78
N LEU A 161 15.90 -9.36 2.59
CA LEU A 161 16.87 -9.62 1.52
C LEU A 161 17.55 -8.34 1.05
N PHE A 162 16.81 -7.25 0.90
CA PHE A 162 17.38 -5.96 0.53
C PHE A 162 18.36 -5.40 1.55
N HIS A 163 18.32 -5.83 2.81
CA HIS A 163 19.33 -5.50 3.81
C HIS A 163 20.59 -6.34 3.73
N TYR A 164 20.71 -7.26 2.78
CA TYR A 164 21.87 -8.15 2.68
C TYR A 164 22.86 -7.68 1.59
N GLY A 165 24.14 -7.42 1.97
CA GLY A 165 25.29 -7.25 1.10
C GLY A 165 25.10 -6.25 -0.05
N ALA A 166 25.19 -6.74 -1.28
CA ALA A 166 25.09 -5.94 -2.49
C ALA A 166 23.69 -5.32 -2.71
N PHE A 167 22.63 -6.01 -2.29
CA PHE A 167 21.27 -5.49 -2.39
C PHE A 167 21.09 -4.23 -1.56
N TYR A 168 21.62 -4.21 -0.33
CA TYR A 168 21.60 -2.98 0.48
C TYR A 168 22.37 -1.88 -0.20
N LYS A 169 23.62 -2.15 -0.58
CA LYS A 169 24.54 -1.13 -1.11
C LYS A 169 24.01 -0.44 -2.36
N TYR A 170 23.44 -1.19 -3.29
CA TYR A 170 23.08 -0.69 -4.62
C TYR A 170 21.60 -0.39 -4.82
N ILE A 171 20.73 -0.96 -3.98
CA ILE A 171 19.28 -0.82 -4.11
C ILE A 171 18.70 -0.11 -2.89
N HIS A 172 18.70 -0.75 -1.74
CA HIS A 172 17.93 -0.33 -0.57
C HIS A 172 18.50 0.87 0.19
N LYS A 173 19.80 1.12 0.08
CA LYS A 173 20.45 2.29 0.67
C LYS A 173 19.82 3.63 0.22
N GLN A 174 19.22 3.68 -0.97
CA GLN A 174 18.49 4.85 -1.43
C GLN A 174 17.29 5.13 -0.51
N HIS A 175 16.51 4.12 -0.18
CA HIS A 175 15.36 4.24 0.73
C HIS A 175 15.79 4.73 2.12
N HIS A 176 16.88 4.21 2.65
CA HIS A 176 17.47 4.62 3.92
C HIS A 176 18.22 5.97 3.92
N ARG A 177 18.16 6.76 2.86
CA ARG A 177 18.71 8.11 2.84
C ARG A 177 18.16 8.99 3.97
N TYR A 178 16.90 8.78 4.32
CA TYR A 178 16.20 9.48 5.38
C TYR A 178 16.09 8.58 6.62
N ALA A 179 17.06 8.71 7.54
CA ALA A 179 17.08 7.92 8.79
C ALA A 179 15.96 8.31 9.77
N ALA A 180 15.37 9.49 9.59
CA ALA A 180 14.11 9.91 10.22
C ALA A 180 13.09 10.09 9.09
N PRO A 181 12.24 9.09 8.84
CA PRO A 181 11.32 9.13 7.71
C PRO A 181 10.22 10.17 7.89
N PHE A 182 9.61 10.55 6.79
CA PHE A 182 8.41 11.40 6.70
C PHE A 182 7.56 10.93 5.54
N GLY A 183 6.28 11.20 5.52
CA GLY A 183 5.28 10.57 4.65
C GLY A 183 5.72 10.35 3.19
N LEU A 184 6.35 11.35 2.56
CA LEU A 184 6.87 11.23 1.18
C LEU A 184 7.99 10.20 1.00
N THR A 185 8.66 9.77 2.07
CA THR A 185 9.75 8.78 1.94
C THR A 185 9.24 7.36 1.72
N ALA A 186 7.94 7.12 1.85
CA ALA A 186 7.35 5.80 1.68
C ALA A 186 7.65 5.17 0.30
N GLU A 187 7.70 5.99 -0.75
CA GLU A 187 8.04 5.54 -2.12
C GLU A 187 9.35 6.14 -2.64
N TYR A 188 10.16 6.72 -1.74
CA TYR A 188 11.51 7.14 -2.08
C TYR A 188 12.46 5.95 -2.10
N ALA A 189 12.45 5.17 -3.16
CA ALA A 189 13.20 3.93 -3.27
C ALA A 189 13.82 3.73 -4.66
N HIS A 190 14.71 2.75 -4.78
CA HIS A 190 15.29 2.36 -6.07
C HIS A 190 14.22 1.63 -6.92
N PRO A 191 14.19 1.80 -8.25
CA PRO A 191 13.19 1.14 -9.12
C PRO A 191 13.03 -0.35 -8.92
N VAL A 192 14.13 -1.08 -8.71
CA VAL A 192 14.08 -2.53 -8.43
C VAL A 192 13.35 -2.82 -7.12
N GLU A 193 13.54 -2.00 -6.10
CA GLU A 193 12.84 -2.14 -4.82
C GLU A 193 11.35 -1.84 -4.98
N VAL A 194 11.00 -0.71 -5.62
CA VAL A 194 9.62 -0.33 -5.92
C VAL A 194 8.87 -1.47 -6.62
N LEU A 195 9.43 -2.03 -7.67
CA LEU A 195 8.81 -3.13 -8.41
C LEU A 195 8.74 -4.43 -7.61
N SER A 196 9.78 -4.74 -6.82
CA SER A 196 9.83 -5.96 -6.03
C SER A 196 8.87 -5.94 -4.84
N LEU A 197 8.80 -4.84 -4.10
CA LEU A 197 7.86 -4.68 -2.99
C LEU A 197 6.44 -4.47 -3.50
N GLY A 198 6.26 -3.68 -4.57
CA GLY A 198 4.99 -3.51 -5.26
C GLY A 198 4.39 -4.83 -5.80
N PHE A 199 5.23 -5.82 -6.14
CA PHE A 199 4.75 -7.16 -6.46
C PHE A 199 3.96 -7.79 -5.31
N GLY A 200 4.33 -7.60 -4.07
CA GLY A 200 3.55 -8.07 -2.92
C GLY A 200 2.13 -7.51 -2.93
N THR A 201 1.99 -6.22 -3.21
CA THR A 201 0.70 -5.53 -3.25
C THR A 201 -0.16 -5.95 -4.44
N VAL A 202 0.42 -6.09 -5.63
CA VAL A 202 -0.35 -6.35 -6.86
C VAL A 202 -0.34 -7.82 -7.27
N GLY A 203 0.79 -8.51 -7.10
CA GLY A 203 0.97 -9.88 -7.58
C GLY A 203 0.11 -10.90 -6.84
N PHE A 204 -0.06 -10.79 -5.51
CA PHE A 204 -0.91 -11.75 -4.79
C PHE A 204 -2.38 -11.65 -5.14
N PRO A 205 -3.01 -10.48 -5.31
CA PRO A 205 -4.33 -10.39 -5.93
C PRO A 205 -4.40 -11.06 -7.32
N MET A 206 -3.36 -10.90 -8.15
CA MET A 206 -3.32 -11.56 -9.47
C MET A 206 -3.21 -13.07 -9.35
N ILE A 207 -2.37 -13.59 -8.45
CA ILE A 207 -2.28 -15.03 -8.17
C ILE A 207 -3.62 -15.56 -7.64
N TYR A 208 -4.26 -14.84 -6.73
CA TYR A 208 -5.58 -15.20 -6.22
C TYR A 208 -6.62 -15.27 -7.34
N ALA A 209 -6.66 -14.28 -8.23
CA ALA A 209 -7.55 -14.30 -9.39
C ALA A 209 -7.27 -15.49 -10.30
N ALA A 210 -6.02 -15.78 -10.60
CA ALA A 210 -5.62 -16.93 -11.43
C ALA A 210 -6.06 -18.28 -10.83
N LEU A 211 -6.04 -18.40 -9.51
CA LEU A 211 -6.40 -19.64 -8.81
C LEU A 211 -7.92 -19.81 -8.61
N THR A 212 -8.64 -18.70 -8.42
CA THR A 212 -10.06 -18.74 -8.05
C THR A 212 -11.00 -18.40 -9.19
N GLY A 213 -10.51 -17.68 -10.21
CA GLY A 213 -11.35 -17.10 -11.27
C GLY A 213 -12.37 -16.07 -10.75
N ASN A 214 -12.21 -15.59 -9.53
CA ASN A 214 -13.20 -14.76 -8.86
C ASN A 214 -12.55 -13.61 -8.08
N LEU A 215 -12.26 -12.53 -8.76
CA LEU A 215 -11.79 -11.29 -8.16
C LEU A 215 -12.38 -10.11 -8.93
N HIS A 216 -12.71 -9.06 -8.21
CA HIS A 216 -13.23 -7.83 -8.80
C HIS A 216 -12.19 -6.70 -8.72
N LEU A 217 -12.06 -5.91 -9.80
CA LEU A 217 -11.07 -4.84 -9.87
C LEU A 217 -11.27 -3.75 -8.81
N PHE A 218 -12.52 -3.50 -8.40
CA PHE A 218 -12.82 -2.58 -7.30
C PHE A 218 -12.20 -3.06 -5.97
N THR A 219 -12.23 -4.36 -5.68
CA THR A 219 -11.56 -4.93 -4.49
C THR A 219 -10.05 -4.64 -4.52
N VAL A 220 -9.42 -4.81 -5.69
CA VAL A 220 -7.98 -4.54 -5.88
C VAL A 220 -7.69 -3.04 -5.75
N THR A 221 -8.54 -2.18 -6.31
CA THR A 221 -8.40 -0.72 -6.20
C THR A 221 -8.40 -0.27 -4.74
N VAL A 222 -9.39 -0.70 -3.98
CA VAL A 222 -9.48 -0.35 -2.54
C VAL A 222 -8.30 -0.96 -1.76
N TRP A 223 -7.90 -2.17 -2.08
CA TRP A 223 -6.72 -2.81 -1.49
C TRP A 223 -5.45 -1.97 -1.68
N VAL A 224 -5.17 -1.51 -2.91
CA VAL A 224 -4.02 -0.65 -3.20
C VAL A 224 -4.08 0.64 -2.39
N VAL A 225 -5.26 1.27 -2.29
CA VAL A 225 -5.46 2.47 -1.45
C VAL A 225 -5.13 2.19 0.02
N LEU A 226 -5.62 1.08 0.59
CA LEU A 226 -5.31 0.70 1.98
C LEU A 226 -3.80 0.53 2.19
N ARG A 227 -3.09 -0.07 1.24
CA ARG A 227 -1.63 -0.25 1.30
C ARG A 227 -0.87 1.07 1.19
N LEU A 228 -1.25 1.96 0.27
CA LEU A 228 -0.65 3.28 0.13
C LEU A 228 -0.79 4.10 1.42
N MET A 229 -1.99 4.15 1.98
CA MET A 229 -2.24 4.86 3.23
C MET A 229 -1.40 4.28 4.37
N GLN A 230 -1.34 2.95 4.50
CA GLN A 230 -0.54 2.30 5.53
C GLN A 230 0.96 2.55 5.34
N ALA A 231 1.48 2.50 4.11
CA ALA A 231 2.89 2.77 3.81
C ALA A 231 3.27 4.22 4.15
N VAL A 232 2.44 5.20 3.78
CA VAL A 232 2.67 6.61 4.13
C VAL A 232 2.60 6.83 5.64
N ASP A 233 1.64 6.19 6.34
CA ASP A 233 1.50 6.31 7.79
C ASP A 233 2.67 5.71 8.55
N SER A 234 3.20 4.56 8.10
CA SER A 234 4.39 3.95 8.71
C SER A 234 5.65 4.81 8.56
N HIS A 235 5.72 5.65 7.53
CA HIS A 235 6.80 6.61 7.31
C HIS A 235 6.53 8.01 7.89
N SER A 236 5.43 8.23 8.57
CA SER A 236 5.05 9.57 9.04
C SER A 236 6.04 10.19 10.02
N GLY A 237 6.77 9.36 10.79
CA GLY A 237 7.65 9.80 11.88
C GLY A 237 6.89 10.29 13.11
N TYR A 238 5.60 9.95 13.24
CA TYR A 238 4.75 10.31 14.37
C TYR A 238 4.05 9.09 14.96
N ASP A 239 4.00 9.05 16.29
CA ASP A 239 3.23 8.07 17.04
C ASP A 239 2.19 8.76 17.93
N PHE A 240 0.95 8.77 17.46
CA PHE A 240 -0.17 9.34 18.18
C PHE A 240 -0.83 8.33 19.13
N PRO A 241 -1.45 8.77 20.24
CA PRO A 241 -2.21 7.88 21.13
C PRO A 241 -3.35 7.12 20.42
N TRP A 242 -3.80 7.60 19.29
CA TRP A 242 -4.83 6.98 18.42
C TRP A 242 -4.24 6.25 17.21
N SER A 243 -2.93 6.06 17.15
CA SER A 243 -2.30 5.22 16.11
C SER A 243 -2.81 3.79 16.18
N LEU A 244 -3.00 3.17 15.01
CA LEU A 244 -3.71 1.88 14.89
C LEU A 244 -3.05 0.76 15.70
N HIS A 245 -1.71 0.76 15.82
CA HIS A 245 -0.97 -0.24 16.59
C HIS A 245 -1.30 -0.22 18.10
N ASN A 246 -1.89 0.86 18.63
CA ASN A 246 -2.37 0.91 20.01
C ASN A 246 -3.68 0.14 20.21
N PHE A 247 -4.40 -0.22 19.15
CA PHE A 247 -5.71 -0.88 19.19
C PHE A 247 -5.73 -2.24 18.51
N VAL A 248 -4.86 -2.44 17.51
CA VAL A 248 -4.77 -3.69 16.74
C VAL A 248 -3.51 -4.43 17.14
N PRO A 249 -3.63 -5.58 17.82
CA PRO A 249 -2.48 -6.39 18.20
C PRO A 249 -1.59 -6.74 16.99
N PHE A 250 -0.29 -6.70 17.19
CA PHE A 250 0.71 -6.98 16.16
C PHE A 250 0.78 -6.01 14.98
N TRP A 251 -0.04 -4.96 14.93
CA TRP A 251 0.11 -3.93 13.91
C TRP A 251 1.44 -3.19 14.07
N ALA A 252 2.20 -3.03 12.98
CA ALA A 252 3.57 -2.49 13.04
C ALA A 252 3.60 -0.98 13.35
N GLY A 253 2.88 -0.15 12.65
CA GLY A 253 2.82 1.30 12.87
C GLY A 253 4.10 2.06 12.56
N ALA A 254 4.07 3.38 12.79
CA ALA A 254 5.17 4.28 12.47
C ALA A 254 6.40 4.08 13.36
N GLU A 255 6.22 3.81 14.65
CA GLU A 255 7.33 3.59 15.58
C GLU A 255 8.19 2.38 15.16
N HIS A 256 7.56 1.27 14.81
CA HIS A 256 8.24 0.06 14.36
C HIS A 256 9.10 0.34 13.13
N HIS A 257 8.58 1.07 12.15
CA HIS A 257 9.28 1.38 10.92
C HIS A 257 10.31 2.51 11.06
N ASP A 258 10.05 3.51 11.91
CA ASP A 258 11.02 4.56 12.26
C ASP A 258 12.27 3.97 12.93
N LEU A 259 12.10 3.03 13.87
CA LEU A 259 13.21 2.28 14.48
C LEU A 259 14.02 1.51 13.42
N HIS A 260 13.35 0.94 12.41
CA HIS A 260 14.03 0.30 11.28
C HIS A 260 14.90 1.30 10.51
N HIS A 261 14.38 2.48 10.15
CA HIS A 261 15.14 3.53 9.50
C HIS A 261 16.29 4.07 10.36
N HIS A 262 16.07 4.16 11.67
CA HIS A 262 17.07 4.68 12.60
C HIS A 262 18.25 3.71 12.81
N TYR A 263 17.96 2.41 12.94
CA TYR A 263 19.00 1.40 13.23
C TYR A 263 19.52 0.68 11.98
N PHE A 264 18.85 0.78 10.85
CA PHE A 264 19.18 0.09 9.59
C PHE A 264 19.17 -1.44 9.68
N ILE A 265 18.68 -2.03 10.76
CA ILE A 265 18.65 -3.48 11.02
C ILE A 265 17.40 -3.81 11.83
N GLY A 266 16.69 -4.87 11.39
CA GLY A 266 15.49 -5.37 12.07
C GLY A 266 14.22 -4.60 11.68
N ASN A 267 13.07 -5.01 12.21
CA ASN A 267 11.77 -4.43 11.89
C ASN A 267 11.47 -4.42 10.38
N TYR A 268 11.66 -5.57 9.75
CA TYR A 268 11.53 -5.71 8.29
C TYR A 268 10.09 -5.83 7.80
N ALA A 269 9.15 -6.19 8.67
CA ALA A 269 7.74 -6.33 8.35
C ALA A 269 7.07 -4.98 8.06
N SER A 270 6.03 -4.99 7.23
CA SER A 270 5.33 -3.77 6.82
C SER A 270 4.08 -3.48 7.65
N SER A 271 3.19 -4.45 7.75
CA SER A 271 1.88 -4.29 8.39
C SER A 271 1.81 -4.95 9.75
N PHE A 272 2.42 -6.12 9.91
CA PHE A 272 2.33 -6.89 11.15
C PHE A 272 3.72 -7.17 11.73
N ARG A 273 3.92 -6.89 13.03
CA ARG A 273 5.16 -7.19 13.76
C ARG A 273 5.43 -8.69 13.92
N PHE A 274 4.50 -9.54 13.47
CA PHE A 274 4.53 -10.99 13.66
C PHE A 274 5.82 -11.65 13.18
N TRP A 275 6.27 -11.33 11.96
CA TRP A 275 7.49 -11.92 11.40
C TRP A 275 8.74 -11.50 12.15
N ASP A 276 8.85 -10.23 12.52
CA ASP A 276 9.98 -9.72 13.31
C ASP A 276 10.02 -10.36 14.69
N TYR A 277 8.84 -10.52 15.34
CA TYR A 277 8.73 -11.18 16.61
C TYR A 277 9.15 -12.66 16.54
N VAL A 278 8.60 -13.44 15.60
CA VAL A 278 8.84 -14.90 15.48
C VAL A 278 10.28 -15.21 15.06
N LEU A 279 10.88 -14.35 14.22
CA LEU A 279 12.23 -14.56 13.68
C LEU A 279 13.32 -13.78 14.41
N ASP A 280 12.99 -13.19 15.57
CA ASP A 280 13.92 -12.44 16.41
C ASP A 280 14.62 -11.29 15.67
N THR A 281 13.89 -10.57 14.81
CA THR A 281 14.42 -9.44 14.02
C THR A 281 13.84 -8.09 14.45
N GLU A 282 13.20 -7.97 15.61
CA GLU A 282 12.75 -6.69 16.14
C GLU A 282 13.94 -5.77 16.43
N ALA A 283 13.83 -4.47 16.11
CA ALA A 283 14.85 -3.45 16.30
C ALA A 283 14.64 -2.66 17.59
N GLY A 284 15.72 -2.03 18.07
CA GLY A 284 15.70 -1.17 19.23
C GLY A 284 16.29 -1.80 20.50
N PRO A 285 16.65 -0.97 21.49
CA PRO A 285 17.31 -1.44 22.71
C PRO A 285 16.39 -2.30 23.58
N GLU A 286 15.10 -1.98 23.67
CA GLU A 286 14.12 -2.74 24.44
C GLU A 286 13.87 -4.11 23.80
N ALA A 287 13.69 -4.16 22.50
CA ALA A 287 13.52 -5.41 21.77
C ALA A 287 14.76 -6.32 21.88
N LYS A 288 15.96 -5.74 21.92
CA LYS A 288 17.20 -6.51 22.15
C LYS A 288 17.21 -7.14 23.54
N ALA A 289 16.88 -6.38 24.59
CA ALA A 289 16.82 -6.88 25.96
C ALA A 289 15.76 -7.99 26.11
N GLU A 290 14.60 -7.81 25.52
CA GLU A 290 13.53 -8.80 25.54
C GLU A 290 13.93 -10.10 24.83
N ARG A 291 14.60 -10.01 23.66
CA ARG A 291 15.15 -11.19 22.95
C ARG A 291 16.15 -11.97 23.81
N GLU A 292 17.04 -11.26 24.48
CA GLU A 292 18.02 -11.90 25.38
C GLU A 292 17.32 -12.63 26.52
N ASN A 293 16.29 -12.04 27.09
CA ASN A 293 15.49 -12.67 28.16
C ASN A 293 14.72 -13.90 27.65
N ARG A 294 14.11 -13.83 26.47
CA ARG A 294 13.43 -14.98 25.82
C ARG A 294 14.41 -16.14 25.57
N ARG A 295 15.61 -15.83 25.05
CA ARG A 295 16.64 -16.85 24.80
C ARG A 295 17.12 -17.52 26.08
N LYS A 296 17.32 -16.77 27.14
CA LYS A 296 17.68 -17.32 28.46
C LYS A 296 16.56 -18.23 29.00
N ALA A 297 15.33 -17.75 29.01
CA ALA A 297 14.18 -18.54 29.46
C ALA A 297 14.00 -19.85 28.68
N LYS A 298 14.24 -19.81 27.37
CA LYS A 298 14.20 -21.03 26.52
C LYS A 298 15.32 -21.99 26.88
N ALA A 299 16.56 -21.53 27.04
CA ALA A 299 17.69 -22.35 27.42
C ALA A 299 17.47 -23.04 28.78
N ASP A 300 16.95 -22.30 29.75
CA ASP A 300 16.60 -22.83 31.08
C ASP A 300 15.49 -23.89 31.00
N SER A 301 14.48 -23.66 30.15
CA SER A 301 13.40 -24.64 29.91
C SER A 301 13.92 -25.93 29.26
N ASP A 302 14.80 -25.80 28.27
CA ASP A 302 15.36 -26.96 27.54
C ASP A 302 16.33 -27.75 28.44
N ALA A 303 17.10 -27.08 29.29
CA ALA A 303 17.93 -27.73 30.31
C ALA A 303 17.11 -28.54 31.32
N LYS A 304 15.95 -28.01 31.77
CA LYS A 304 15.03 -28.71 32.67
C LYS A 304 14.35 -29.94 32.06
N LYS A 305 14.23 -30.01 30.74
CA LYS A 305 13.64 -31.17 30.04
C LYS A 305 14.65 -32.30 29.81
N GLN A 306 15.94 -32.03 29.97
CA GLN A 306 17.02 -33.01 29.81
C GLN A 306 17.44 -33.68 31.15
N LEU A 307 16.90 -33.19 32.25
CA LEU A 307 17.02 -33.75 33.60
C LEU A 307 15.80 -34.60 33.96
#